data_e6864dbd5e7b65b9b5276273ebc04aa8
#
_entry.id   e6864dbd5e7b65b9b5276273ebc04aa8
#
_cell.length_a   1.000
_cell.length_b   1.000
_cell.length_c   1.000
_cell.angle_alpha   90.00
_cell.angle_beta   90.00
_cell.angle_gamma   90.00
#
_symmetry.space_group_name_H-M   'P 1'
#
loop_
_entity.id
_entity.type
_entity.pdbx_description
1 polymer ?
#
loop_
_entity_poly.entity_id
_entity_poly.type
_entity_poly.pdbx_seq_one_letter_code
_entity_poly.pdbx_strand_id
1 'polypeptide(L)'
;NATTLALPAINGADHLNNMEQVEFDSPTAGDYTLKIKGYDVPMGPQKFYVVYWFEEPAITLTYPVGGESFFPQGSELIRWDSPLDSGAVLLEYSTDAGATWTTISSSTSISQKYYTWTPPAVAEGDVQIRISQGSASDQSDNFSIMAVSSVLDVAFACPDSIGLTWSNINTALSYDVYKLGNKYMDSIGTSTTTEFVDYLSNPYDDILWYSVS
;
A
#
# COMPACT_ATOMS: atom_id res chain seq x y z
N ASN A 1 -29.45 11.51 -25.92
CA ASN A 1 -30.06 10.30 -25.40
C ASN A 1 -29.27 9.84 -24.17
N ALA A 2 -29.96 9.62 -23.04
CA ALA A 2 -29.31 9.26 -21.78
C ALA A 2 -28.45 7.96 -21.87
N THR A 3 -28.79 7.10 -22.81
CA THR A 3 -28.07 5.83 -23.05
C THR A 3 -26.68 6.05 -23.70
N THR A 4 -26.52 7.11 -24.48
CA THR A 4 -25.22 7.43 -25.12
C THR A 4 -24.26 8.16 -24.22
N LEU A 5 -24.77 8.85 -23.18
CA LEU A 5 -23.92 9.54 -22.17
C LEU A 5 -23.21 8.58 -21.23
N ALA A 6 -23.68 7.33 -21.14
CA ALA A 6 -23.08 6.29 -20.29
C ALA A 6 -22.03 5.44 -21.02
N LEU A 7 -21.83 5.65 -22.32
CA LEU A 7 -20.82 4.92 -23.08
C LEU A 7 -19.45 5.61 -22.95
N PRO A 8 -18.36 4.84 -22.95
CA PRO A 8 -17.02 5.41 -23.07
C PRO A 8 -16.89 6.31 -24.30
N ALA A 9 -16.09 7.33 -24.22
CA ALA A 9 -15.74 8.16 -25.37
C ALA A 9 -15.08 7.29 -26.46
N ILE A 10 -15.44 7.55 -27.71
CA ILE A 10 -14.85 6.88 -28.87
C ILE A 10 -14.13 7.89 -29.73
N ASN A 11 -13.06 7.46 -30.40
CA ASN A 11 -12.35 8.30 -31.35
C ASN A 11 -13.26 8.69 -32.49
N GLY A 12 -13.42 9.99 -32.74
CA GLY A 12 -14.25 10.51 -33.82
C GLY A 12 -14.36 12.02 -33.77
N ALA A 13 -14.83 12.64 -34.84
CA ALA A 13 -15.11 14.06 -34.86
C ALA A 13 -16.33 14.38 -33.96
N ASP A 14 -16.17 15.27 -33.02
CA ASP A 14 -17.25 15.82 -32.21
C ASP A 14 -17.55 17.26 -32.64
N HIS A 15 -18.75 17.48 -33.12
CA HIS A 15 -19.23 18.79 -33.55
C HIS A 15 -20.23 19.40 -32.57
N LEU A 16 -20.46 18.77 -31.42
CA LEU A 16 -21.43 19.22 -30.42
C LEU A 16 -20.75 19.91 -29.24
N ASN A 17 -19.54 19.48 -28.90
CA ASN A 17 -18.77 20.05 -27.81
C ASN A 17 -17.74 21.06 -28.33
N ASN A 18 -17.38 21.98 -27.50
CA ASN A 18 -16.36 22.99 -27.78
C ASN A 18 -14.97 22.61 -27.19
N MET A 19 -14.82 21.36 -26.75
CA MET A 19 -13.59 20.80 -26.23
C MET A 19 -13.25 19.53 -27.00
N GLU A 20 -12.05 19.48 -27.54
CA GLU A 20 -11.51 18.34 -28.27
C GLU A 20 -10.25 17.86 -27.55
N GLN A 21 -10.08 16.56 -27.44
CA GLN A 21 -8.88 15.91 -26.90
C GLN A 21 -8.27 15.03 -28.00
N VAL A 22 -6.95 15.11 -28.11
CA VAL A 22 -6.16 14.23 -28.98
C VAL A 22 -5.08 13.60 -28.12
N GLU A 23 -5.00 12.30 -28.12
CA GLU A 23 -4.04 11.51 -27.37
C GLU A 23 -3.19 10.68 -28.34
N PHE A 24 -1.90 10.56 -28.05
CA PHE A 24 -0.96 9.72 -28.77
C PHE A 24 -0.28 8.77 -27.80
N ASP A 25 -0.57 7.52 -27.95
CA ASP A 25 0.16 6.47 -27.22
C ASP A 25 1.51 6.23 -27.85
N SER A 26 2.57 6.29 -27.03
CA SER A 26 3.94 6.00 -27.46
C SER A 26 4.39 6.77 -28.72
N PRO A 27 4.33 8.11 -28.74
CA PRO A 27 4.73 8.88 -29.90
C PRO A 27 6.20 8.65 -30.22
N THR A 28 6.54 8.54 -31.51
CA THR A 28 7.94 8.48 -31.91
C THR A 28 8.60 9.84 -31.74
N ALA A 29 9.89 9.85 -31.38
CA ALA A 29 10.62 11.13 -31.26
C ALA A 29 10.59 11.89 -32.59
N GLY A 30 10.26 13.19 -32.55
CA GLY A 30 10.14 14.03 -33.74
C GLY A 30 9.32 15.30 -33.49
N ASP A 31 9.17 16.08 -34.55
CA ASP A 31 8.35 17.29 -34.51
C ASP A 31 6.89 16.96 -34.78
N TYR A 32 5.99 17.45 -33.95
CA TYR A 32 4.56 17.32 -34.10
C TYR A 32 3.93 18.69 -34.35
N THR A 33 2.98 18.73 -35.28
CA THR A 33 2.22 19.94 -35.61
C THR A 33 0.77 19.79 -35.19
N LEU A 34 0.31 20.65 -34.28
CA LEU A 34 -1.08 20.75 -33.92
C LEU A 34 -1.79 21.73 -34.88
N LYS A 35 -2.79 21.24 -35.63
CA LYS A 35 -3.60 22.07 -36.51
C LYS A 35 -5.02 22.20 -35.94
N ILE A 36 -5.39 23.43 -35.62
CA ILE A 36 -6.73 23.76 -35.12
C ILE A 36 -7.56 24.31 -36.27
N LYS A 37 -8.74 23.77 -36.47
CA LYS A 37 -9.67 24.21 -37.50
C LYS A 37 -11.06 24.39 -36.88
N GLY A 38 -11.61 25.61 -36.96
CA GLY A 38 -13.00 25.86 -36.58
C GLY A 38 -13.94 25.11 -37.53
N TYR A 39 -14.91 24.38 -36.97
CA TYR A 39 -15.94 23.70 -37.73
C TYR A 39 -16.97 24.68 -38.23
N ASP A 40 -17.54 25.49 -37.37
CA ASP A 40 -18.50 26.54 -37.68
C ASP A 40 -18.20 27.76 -36.76
N VAL A 41 -17.83 28.89 -37.36
CA VAL A 41 -17.51 30.11 -36.66
C VAL A 41 -18.32 31.25 -37.29
N PRO A 42 -19.63 31.29 -37.03
CA PRO A 42 -20.52 32.26 -37.68
C PRO A 42 -20.21 33.71 -37.32
N MET A 43 -19.59 33.95 -36.18
CA MET A 43 -19.15 35.28 -35.73
C MET A 43 -17.72 35.17 -35.20
N GLY A 44 -16.77 35.69 -35.94
CA GLY A 44 -15.34 35.69 -35.57
C GLY A 44 -14.79 37.08 -35.23
N PRO A 45 -13.58 37.16 -34.69
CA PRO A 45 -12.67 36.09 -34.31
C PRO A 45 -13.08 35.43 -32.99
N GLN A 46 -12.93 34.09 -32.90
CA GLN A 46 -13.18 33.32 -31.69
C GLN A 46 -11.85 32.90 -31.05
N LYS A 47 -11.71 33.15 -29.73
CA LYS A 47 -10.56 32.69 -28.95
C LYS A 47 -10.65 31.21 -28.66
N PHE A 48 -9.53 30.55 -28.69
CA PHE A 48 -9.38 29.15 -28.22
C PHE A 48 -8.16 29.04 -27.33
N TYR A 49 -8.08 27.98 -26.56
CA TYR A 49 -6.99 27.64 -25.69
C TYR A 49 -6.50 26.24 -26.03
N VAL A 50 -5.18 26.04 -25.94
CA VAL A 50 -4.53 24.76 -26.09
C VAL A 50 -3.85 24.44 -24.77
N VAL A 51 -4.13 23.25 -24.26
CA VAL A 51 -3.43 22.68 -23.11
C VAL A 51 -2.81 21.37 -23.58
N TYR A 52 -1.56 21.14 -23.26
CA TYR A 52 -0.89 19.90 -23.58
C TYR A 52 -0.01 19.47 -22.41
N TRP A 53 0.20 18.19 -22.29
CA TRP A 53 1.12 17.59 -21.34
C TRP A 53 1.74 16.32 -21.94
N PHE A 54 2.81 15.86 -21.32
CA PHE A 54 3.44 14.59 -21.63
C PHE A 54 3.38 13.73 -20.39
N GLU A 55 3.01 12.46 -20.58
CA GLU A 55 3.08 11.45 -19.54
C GLU A 55 4.24 10.52 -19.85
N GLU A 56 5.17 10.41 -18.92
CA GLU A 56 6.24 9.42 -19.01
C GLU A 56 5.69 8.05 -18.54
N PRO A 57 6.14 6.94 -19.14
CA PRO A 57 5.83 5.62 -18.63
C PRO A 57 6.37 5.50 -17.20
N ALA A 58 5.49 5.54 -16.23
CA ALA A 58 5.84 5.48 -14.83
C ALA A 58 4.97 4.45 -14.13
N ILE A 59 5.53 3.86 -13.08
CA ILE A 59 4.79 3.08 -12.10
C ILE A 59 5.13 3.69 -10.75
N THR A 60 4.12 3.94 -9.94
CA THR A 60 4.31 4.39 -8.57
C THR A 60 3.64 3.40 -7.63
N LEU A 61 4.41 2.76 -6.77
CA LEU A 61 3.90 1.91 -5.71
C LEU A 61 3.25 2.81 -4.66
N THR A 62 1.96 2.61 -4.41
CA THR A 62 1.20 3.43 -3.48
C THR A 62 0.91 2.72 -2.17
N TYR A 63 1.12 1.40 -2.12
CA TYR A 63 1.05 0.59 -0.90
C TYR A 63 1.65 -0.82 -1.12
N PRO A 64 2.47 -1.36 -0.20
CA PRO A 64 3.03 -0.65 0.96
C PRO A 64 4.03 0.43 0.53
N VAL A 65 4.23 1.44 1.38
CA VAL A 65 5.20 2.51 1.13
C VAL A 65 6.41 2.44 2.06
N GLY A 66 6.28 1.75 3.20
CA GLY A 66 7.29 1.55 4.24
C GLY A 66 6.77 1.88 5.63
N GLY A 67 7.27 1.17 6.63
CA GLY A 67 6.88 1.32 8.03
C GLY A 67 5.59 0.55 8.41
N GLU A 68 4.95 -0.15 7.49
CA GLU A 68 3.81 -1.02 7.79
C GLU A 68 4.28 -2.27 8.56
N SER A 69 3.32 -2.93 9.22
CA SER A 69 3.52 -4.25 9.82
C SER A 69 2.45 -5.20 9.31
N PHE A 70 2.88 -6.25 8.63
CA PHE A 70 2.00 -7.26 8.06
C PHE A 70 2.04 -8.55 8.86
N PHE A 71 0.94 -9.30 8.83
CA PHE A 71 0.90 -10.61 9.45
C PHE A 71 1.42 -11.69 8.50
N PRO A 72 2.27 -12.62 9.00
CA PRO A 72 2.66 -13.80 8.23
C PRO A 72 1.42 -14.55 7.75
N GLN A 73 1.40 -14.92 6.47
CA GLN A 73 0.29 -15.63 5.82
C GLN A 73 -1.07 -14.91 5.89
N GLY A 74 -1.06 -13.61 6.22
CA GLY A 74 -2.23 -12.74 6.11
C GLY A 74 -2.64 -12.50 4.67
N SER A 75 -3.63 -11.65 4.49
CA SER A 75 -4.09 -11.20 3.17
C SER A 75 -3.89 -9.71 3.07
N GLU A 76 -2.87 -9.30 2.33
CA GLU A 76 -2.46 -7.92 2.19
C GLU A 76 -2.64 -7.44 0.76
N LEU A 77 -2.77 -6.13 0.58
CA LEU A 77 -2.88 -5.53 -0.74
C LEU A 77 -1.55 -4.88 -1.13
N ILE A 78 -1.16 -5.09 -2.37
CA ILE A 78 -0.15 -4.28 -3.05
C ILE A 78 -0.91 -3.37 -4.01
N ARG A 79 -0.63 -2.06 -4.02
CA ARG A 79 -1.32 -1.07 -4.85
C ARG A 79 -0.32 -0.20 -5.59
N TRP A 80 -0.67 0.18 -6.79
CA TRP A 80 0.14 1.07 -7.62
C TRP A 80 -0.74 1.97 -8.48
N ASP A 81 -0.12 3.05 -8.94
CA ASP A 81 -0.64 3.90 -9.99
C ASP A 81 0.30 3.89 -11.19
N SER A 82 -0.29 4.03 -12.36
CA SER A 82 0.44 4.14 -13.62
C SER A 82 -0.47 4.73 -14.69
N PRO A 83 0.01 5.59 -15.60
CA PRO A 83 -0.69 5.98 -16.81
C PRO A 83 -0.82 4.84 -17.81
N LEU A 84 -0.01 3.78 -17.68
CA LEU A 84 -0.08 2.61 -18.56
C LEU A 84 -1.35 1.80 -18.26
N ASP A 85 -2.01 1.34 -19.32
CA ASP A 85 -3.29 0.62 -19.27
C ASP A 85 -3.18 -0.83 -19.73
N SER A 86 -2.05 -1.24 -20.29
CA SER A 86 -1.83 -2.55 -20.88
C SER A 86 -0.49 -3.17 -20.50
N GLY A 87 -0.44 -4.49 -20.57
CA GLY A 87 0.73 -5.29 -20.20
C GLY A 87 0.68 -5.82 -18.76
N ALA A 88 1.63 -6.72 -18.47
CA ALA A 88 1.77 -7.33 -17.16
C ALA A 88 2.87 -6.66 -16.35
N VAL A 89 2.67 -6.54 -15.05
CA VAL A 89 3.69 -6.12 -14.09
C VAL A 89 4.39 -7.34 -13.49
N LEU A 90 5.65 -7.17 -13.15
CA LEU A 90 6.40 -8.06 -12.28
C LEU A 90 6.33 -7.48 -10.86
N LEU A 91 5.75 -8.25 -9.95
CA LEU A 91 5.70 -7.97 -8.52
C LEU A 91 6.66 -8.90 -7.80
N GLU A 92 7.50 -8.37 -6.94
CA GLU A 92 8.51 -9.10 -6.18
C GLU A 92 8.57 -8.58 -4.75
N TYR A 93 9.00 -9.44 -3.82
CA TYR A 93 9.34 -9.05 -2.47
C TYR A 93 10.77 -9.45 -2.12
N SER A 94 11.35 -8.72 -1.19
CA SER A 94 12.63 -9.00 -0.55
C SER A 94 12.42 -9.12 0.95
N THR A 95 13.21 -9.95 1.63
CA THR A 95 13.28 -10.05 3.10
C THR A 95 14.68 -9.70 3.63
N ASP A 96 15.51 -9.10 2.80
CA ASP A 96 16.90 -8.76 3.09
C ASP A 96 17.26 -7.35 2.59
N ALA A 97 16.35 -6.39 2.78
CA ALA A 97 16.50 -4.99 2.38
C ALA A 97 16.86 -4.82 0.88
N GLY A 98 16.29 -5.67 0.00
CA GLY A 98 16.48 -5.56 -1.44
C GLY A 98 17.71 -6.28 -1.99
N ALA A 99 18.44 -7.06 -1.18
CA ALA A 99 19.60 -7.81 -1.66
C ALA A 99 19.19 -8.98 -2.56
N THR A 100 18.11 -9.67 -2.23
CA THR A 100 17.52 -10.73 -3.08
C THR A 100 16.02 -10.52 -3.25
N TRP A 101 15.47 -10.97 -4.39
CA TRP A 101 14.07 -10.77 -4.76
C TRP A 101 13.38 -12.08 -5.10
N THR A 102 12.19 -12.25 -4.55
CA THR A 102 11.31 -13.40 -4.81
C THR A 102 10.07 -12.93 -5.56
N THR A 103 9.75 -13.57 -6.67
CA THR A 103 8.59 -13.22 -7.50
C THR A 103 7.29 -13.53 -6.78
N ILE A 104 6.40 -12.54 -6.69
CA ILE A 104 5.01 -12.66 -6.25
C ILE A 104 4.13 -13.00 -7.45
N SER A 105 4.22 -12.20 -8.51
CA SER A 105 3.46 -12.37 -9.75
C SER A 105 4.19 -11.75 -10.93
N SER A 106 4.09 -12.38 -12.10
CA SER A 106 4.59 -11.85 -13.37
C SER A 106 3.51 -11.72 -14.45
N SER A 107 2.24 -11.92 -14.07
CA SER A 107 1.11 -11.95 -15.00
C SER A 107 -0.04 -11.01 -14.63
N THR A 108 0.11 -10.23 -13.57
CA THR A 108 -0.91 -9.27 -13.14
C THR A 108 -0.96 -8.10 -14.12
N SER A 109 -2.15 -7.75 -14.61
CA SER A 109 -2.30 -6.59 -15.50
C SER A 109 -2.00 -5.30 -14.76
N ILE A 110 -1.26 -4.39 -15.41
CA ILE A 110 -0.98 -3.05 -14.83
C ILE A 110 -2.27 -2.26 -14.59
N SER A 111 -3.28 -2.43 -15.45
CA SER A 111 -4.59 -1.76 -15.33
C SER A 111 -5.41 -2.22 -14.14
N GLN A 112 -5.05 -3.33 -13.50
CA GLN A 112 -5.73 -3.81 -12.30
C GLN A 112 -5.49 -2.90 -11.08
N LYS A 113 -4.34 -2.23 -11.01
CA LYS A 113 -3.95 -1.25 -9.97
C LYS A 113 -3.81 -1.83 -8.56
N TYR A 114 -4.02 -3.11 -8.36
CA TYR A 114 -3.79 -3.79 -7.09
C TYR A 114 -3.52 -5.29 -7.28
N TYR A 115 -2.94 -5.88 -6.26
CA TYR A 115 -2.76 -7.33 -6.15
C TYR A 115 -2.95 -7.75 -4.69
N THR A 116 -3.64 -8.88 -4.48
CA THR A 116 -3.74 -9.47 -3.15
C THR A 116 -2.57 -10.40 -2.93
N TRP A 117 -1.74 -10.08 -1.94
CA TRP A 117 -0.53 -10.82 -1.59
C TRP A 117 -0.70 -11.54 -0.27
N THR A 118 -0.09 -12.73 -0.17
CA THR A 118 0.05 -13.47 1.08
C THR A 118 1.50 -13.38 1.51
N PRO A 119 1.84 -12.60 2.56
CA PRO A 119 3.19 -12.51 3.08
C PRO A 119 3.74 -13.89 3.48
N PRO A 120 5.05 -14.16 3.31
CA PRO A 120 5.62 -15.44 3.71
C PRO A 120 5.50 -15.69 5.22
N ALA A 121 5.63 -16.95 5.62
CA ALA A 121 5.56 -17.38 7.03
C ALA A 121 6.89 -17.12 7.76
N VAL A 122 7.39 -15.89 7.69
CA VAL A 122 8.63 -15.43 8.34
C VAL A 122 8.33 -14.20 9.18
N ALA A 123 9.17 -13.92 10.17
CA ALA A 123 9.16 -12.65 10.88
C ALA A 123 10.44 -11.91 10.50
N GLU A 124 10.29 -10.78 9.81
CA GLU A 124 11.40 -10.01 9.26
C GLU A 124 11.09 -8.51 9.33
N GLY A 125 12.12 -7.70 9.60
CA GLY A 125 12.00 -6.25 9.72
C GLY A 125 12.41 -5.47 8.45
N ASP A 126 13.10 -6.13 7.52
CA ASP A 126 13.69 -5.48 6.35
C ASP A 126 13.02 -5.97 5.05
N VAL A 127 11.70 -5.96 5.04
CA VAL A 127 10.90 -6.41 3.89
C VAL A 127 10.62 -5.24 2.95
N GLN A 128 10.73 -5.50 1.66
CA GLN A 128 10.39 -4.53 0.61
C GLN A 128 9.54 -5.18 -0.48
N ILE A 129 8.70 -4.39 -1.14
CA ILE A 129 8.01 -4.73 -2.38
C ILE A 129 8.62 -3.92 -3.53
N ARG A 130 8.78 -4.56 -4.68
CA ARG A 130 9.13 -3.92 -5.93
C ARG A 130 8.11 -4.27 -7.00
N ILE A 131 7.76 -3.27 -7.80
CA ILE A 131 6.93 -3.42 -8.99
C ILE A 131 7.70 -2.93 -10.20
N SER A 132 7.60 -3.64 -11.34
CA SER A 132 8.25 -3.22 -12.57
C SER A 132 7.46 -3.64 -13.83
N GLN A 133 7.59 -2.82 -14.88
CA GLN A 133 7.15 -3.14 -16.25
C GLN A 133 8.08 -2.43 -17.24
N GLY A 134 8.76 -3.22 -18.10
CA GLY A 134 9.75 -2.65 -19.01
C GLY A 134 10.86 -1.92 -18.26
N SER A 135 11.04 -0.62 -18.54
CA SER A 135 12.02 0.24 -17.86
C SER A 135 11.43 0.99 -16.66
N ALA A 136 10.12 0.96 -16.48
CA ALA A 136 9.47 1.62 -15.33
C ALA A 136 9.49 0.68 -14.13
N SER A 137 9.87 1.21 -12.96
CA SER A 137 9.89 0.46 -11.71
C SER A 137 9.77 1.40 -10.51
N ASP A 138 9.24 0.87 -9.43
CA ASP A 138 9.19 1.51 -8.13
C ASP A 138 9.28 0.47 -7.02
N GLN A 139 9.70 0.89 -5.82
CA GLN A 139 9.80 0.01 -4.66
C GLN A 139 9.44 0.74 -3.38
N SER A 140 8.96 0.00 -2.37
CA SER A 140 8.70 0.53 -1.04
C SER A 140 10.00 0.77 -0.27
N ASP A 141 9.92 1.61 0.76
CA ASP A 141 10.86 1.54 1.87
C ASP A 141 10.63 0.24 2.68
N ASN A 142 11.47 0.02 3.69
CA ASN A 142 11.36 -1.17 4.54
C ASN A 142 10.06 -1.16 5.35
N PHE A 143 9.43 -2.30 5.43
CA PHE A 143 8.32 -2.61 6.32
C PHE A 143 8.59 -3.96 7.02
N SER A 144 7.74 -4.36 7.96
CA SER A 144 7.93 -5.59 8.71
C SER A 144 6.86 -6.64 8.42
N ILE A 145 7.24 -7.90 8.49
CA ILE A 145 6.31 -9.03 8.65
C ILE A 145 6.52 -9.51 10.09
N MET A 146 5.52 -9.32 10.94
CA MET A 146 5.62 -9.65 12.36
C MET A 146 4.57 -10.68 12.71
N ALA A 147 5.04 -11.80 13.29
CA ALA A 147 4.13 -12.72 13.95
C ALA A 147 3.62 -12.05 15.23
N VAL A 148 2.31 -12.05 15.43
CA VAL A 148 1.73 -11.70 16.73
C VAL A 148 1.65 -12.92 17.62
N SER A 149 1.79 -12.72 18.92
CA SER A 149 1.43 -13.76 19.87
C SER A 149 -0.06 -14.10 19.72
N SER A 150 -0.36 -15.35 19.44
CA SER A 150 -1.73 -15.79 19.22
C SER A 150 -2.55 -15.87 20.50
N VAL A 151 -1.90 -15.86 21.65
CA VAL A 151 -2.52 -16.00 22.97
C VAL A 151 -1.79 -15.09 23.95
N LEU A 152 -2.55 -14.24 24.63
CA LEU A 152 -2.12 -13.52 25.83
C LEU A 152 -3.08 -13.93 26.95
N ASP A 153 -2.55 -14.55 27.97
CA ASP A 153 -3.31 -15.09 29.10
C ASP A 153 -2.85 -14.46 30.43
N VAL A 154 -3.73 -14.49 31.41
CA VAL A 154 -3.44 -14.15 32.80
C VAL A 154 -2.99 -15.41 33.53
N ALA A 155 -1.71 -15.55 33.80
CA ALA A 155 -1.15 -16.68 34.53
C ALA A 155 -1.61 -16.71 36.00
N PHE A 156 -1.67 -15.51 36.62
CA PHE A 156 -2.22 -15.32 37.97
C PHE A 156 -2.69 -13.89 38.17
N ALA A 157 -3.61 -13.70 39.11
CA ALA A 157 -4.07 -12.39 39.55
C ALA A 157 -4.05 -12.35 41.08
N CYS A 158 -3.24 -11.45 41.64
CA CYS A 158 -3.17 -11.15 43.07
C CYS A 158 -3.62 -9.72 43.31
N PRO A 159 -3.93 -9.32 44.55
CA PRO A 159 -4.36 -7.95 44.83
C PRO A 159 -3.35 -6.86 44.41
N ASP A 160 -2.08 -7.18 44.38
CA ASP A 160 -0.95 -6.28 44.12
C ASP A 160 -0.17 -6.60 42.83
N SER A 161 -0.56 -7.65 42.09
CA SER A 161 0.20 -8.06 40.93
C SER A 161 -0.64 -8.92 39.97
N ILE A 162 -0.37 -8.75 38.65
CA ILE A 162 -0.92 -9.56 37.58
C ILE A 162 0.24 -10.23 36.84
N GLY A 163 0.22 -11.54 36.77
CA GLY A 163 1.14 -12.31 35.93
C GLY A 163 0.53 -12.54 34.55
N LEU A 164 1.25 -12.12 33.52
CA LEU A 164 0.88 -12.30 32.12
C LEU A 164 1.77 -13.38 31.52
N THR A 165 1.20 -14.17 30.60
CA THR A 165 1.94 -15.13 29.79
C THR A 165 1.38 -15.14 28.37
N TRP A 166 2.24 -15.42 27.39
CA TRP A 166 1.84 -15.42 25.97
C TRP A 166 2.57 -16.49 25.17
N SER A 167 2.08 -16.72 23.95
CA SER A 167 2.71 -17.65 23.01
C SER A 167 4.05 -17.12 22.54
N ASN A 168 5.05 -18.01 22.47
CA ASN A 168 6.37 -17.65 21.95
C ASN A 168 6.29 -17.31 20.45
N ILE A 169 6.95 -16.22 20.08
CA ILE A 169 7.25 -15.87 18.69
C ILE A 169 8.71 -16.26 18.44
N ASN A 170 8.94 -17.23 17.58
CA ASN A 170 10.23 -17.93 17.45
C ASN A 170 11.43 -17.03 17.08
N THR A 171 11.17 -15.84 16.54
CA THR A 171 12.19 -14.87 16.11
C THR A 171 12.23 -13.60 16.96
N ALA A 172 11.32 -13.49 17.95
CA ALA A 172 11.31 -12.34 18.84
C ALA A 172 12.55 -12.35 19.75
N LEU A 173 13.23 -11.21 19.82
CA LEU A 173 14.34 -10.98 20.74
C LEU A 173 13.85 -10.45 22.09
N SER A 174 12.75 -9.72 22.09
CA SER A 174 12.08 -9.16 23.26
C SER A 174 10.63 -8.88 22.93
N TYR A 175 9.83 -8.66 23.96
CA TYR A 175 8.42 -8.32 23.90
C TYR A 175 8.21 -7.02 24.68
N ASP A 176 7.49 -6.08 24.08
CA ASP A 176 7.02 -4.89 24.77
C ASP A 176 5.63 -5.15 25.34
N VAL A 177 5.47 -4.86 26.64
CA VAL A 177 4.23 -5.06 27.37
C VAL A 177 3.56 -3.72 27.62
N TYR A 178 2.30 -3.63 27.26
CA TYR A 178 1.50 -2.42 27.38
C TYR A 178 0.29 -2.65 28.30
N LYS A 179 -0.10 -1.58 28.97
CA LYS A 179 -1.32 -1.51 29.79
C LYS A 179 -2.13 -0.30 29.36
N LEU A 180 -3.45 -0.43 29.33
CA LEU A 180 -4.32 0.70 29.03
C LEU A 180 -4.24 1.72 30.19
N GLY A 181 -3.71 2.89 29.87
CA GLY A 181 -3.76 4.06 30.72
C GLY A 181 -5.08 4.84 30.56
N ASN A 182 -5.04 6.12 30.83
CA ASN A 182 -6.27 6.94 30.78
C ASN A 182 -6.86 7.05 29.35
N LYS A 183 -6.05 6.92 28.30
CA LYS A 183 -6.46 7.16 26.92
C LYS A 183 -5.76 6.26 25.89
N TYR A 184 -4.53 5.86 26.15
CA TYR A 184 -3.70 5.09 25.25
C TYR A 184 -3.12 3.87 25.97
N MET A 185 -2.59 2.94 25.17
CA MET A 185 -1.78 1.83 25.68
C MET A 185 -0.39 2.38 26.02
N ASP A 186 -0.06 2.41 27.30
CA ASP A 186 1.23 2.88 27.81
C ASP A 186 2.16 1.67 27.98
N SER A 187 3.43 1.78 27.54
CA SER A 187 4.42 0.73 27.78
C SER A 187 4.73 0.67 29.28
N ILE A 188 4.60 -0.54 29.85
CA ILE A 188 4.90 -0.81 31.27
C ILE A 188 6.17 -1.62 31.47
N GLY A 189 6.77 -2.10 30.38
CA GLY A 189 8.07 -2.78 30.42
C GLY A 189 8.31 -3.68 29.22
N THR A 190 9.48 -4.30 29.21
CA THR A 190 9.92 -5.27 28.21
C THR A 190 10.27 -6.60 28.87
N SER A 191 10.09 -7.70 28.14
CA SER A 191 10.49 -9.05 28.58
C SER A 191 11.25 -9.75 27.45
N THR A 192 12.27 -10.52 27.79
CA THR A 192 12.95 -11.45 26.87
C THR A 192 12.41 -12.88 26.97
N THR A 193 11.41 -13.09 27.81
CA THR A 193 10.68 -14.35 27.99
C THR A 193 9.20 -14.14 27.64
N THR A 194 8.43 -15.21 27.64
CA THR A 194 6.98 -15.17 27.34
C THR A 194 6.13 -14.91 28.58
N GLU A 195 6.66 -14.19 29.56
CA GLU A 195 6.00 -13.86 30.80
C GLU A 195 6.39 -12.47 31.29
N PHE A 196 5.49 -11.83 32.03
CA PHE A 196 5.71 -10.53 32.65
C PHE A 196 4.83 -10.40 33.89
N VAL A 197 5.33 -9.72 34.92
CA VAL A 197 4.55 -9.41 36.11
C VAL A 197 4.37 -7.89 36.22
N ASP A 198 3.13 -7.46 36.16
CA ASP A 198 2.74 -6.08 36.46
C ASP A 198 2.42 -5.95 37.94
N TYR A 199 3.18 -5.12 38.65
CA TYR A 199 2.95 -4.78 40.05
C TYR A 199 2.01 -3.57 40.14
N LEU A 200 0.80 -3.82 40.67
CA LEU A 200 -0.27 -2.83 40.70
C LEU A 200 -0.01 -1.79 41.81
N SER A 201 -0.06 -0.53 41.46
CA SER A 201 -0.05 0.58 42.43
C SER A 201 -1.42 0.80 43.10
N ASN A 202 -2.49 0.33 42.48
CA ASN A 202 -3.85 0.38 42.99
C ASN A 202 -4.52 -1.00 42.82
N PRO A 203 -4.68 -1.78 43.89
CA PRO A 203 -5.27 -3.11 43.83
C PRO A 203 -6.80 -3.13 43.59
N TYR A 204 -7.43 -1.97 43.45
CA TYR A 204 -8.89 -1.81 43.27
C TYR A 204 -9.28 -1.41 41.85
N ASP A 205 -8.38 -1.49 40.87
CA ASP A 205 -8.73 -1.31 39.48
C ASP A 205 -9.60 -2.49 39.00
N ASP A 206 -10.85 -2.21 38.70
CA ASP A 206 -11.87 -3.23 38.38
C ASP A 206 -11.62 -3.90 37.01
N ILE A 207 -11.02 -3.21 36.04
CA ILE A 207 -10.78 -3.72 34.69
C ILE A 207 -9.43 -3.26 34.21
N LEU A 208 -8.56 -4.22 33.86
CA LEU A 208 -7.23 -3.98 33.31
C LEU A 208 -7.17 -4.55 31.89
N TRP A 209 -6.58 -3.78 30.99
CA TRP A 209 -6.36 -4.20 29.59
C TRP A 209 -4.86 -4.21 29.29
N TYR A 210 -4.40 -5.31 28.73
CA TYR A 210 -3.01 -5.52 28.37
C TYR A 210 -2.86 -5.85 26.89
N SER A 211 -1.69 -5.54 26.33
CA SER A 211 -1.25 -5.96 25.01
C SER A 211 0.24 -6.29 25.06
N VAL A 212 0.67 -7.17 24.18
CA VAL A 212 2.08 -7.55 23.98
C VAL A 212 2.38 -7.46 22.49
N SER A 213 3.50 -6.82 22.15
CA SER A 213 3.99 -6.70 20.78
C SER A 213 5.45 -7.16 20.67
#